data_8a9414b28103cf0b76e2d7728cd147a3
#
_entry.id   8a9414b28103cf0b76e2d7728cd147a3
#
_cell.length_a   1.000
_cell.length_b   1.000
_cell.length_c   1.000
_cell.angle_alpha   90.00
_cell.angle_beta   90.00
_cell.angle_gamma   90.00
#
_symmetry.space_group_name_H-M   'P 1'
#
loop_
_entity.id
_entity.type
_entity.pdbx_description
1 polymer ?
#
loop_
_entity_poly.entity_id
_entity_poly.type
_entity_poly.pdbx_seq_one_letter_code
_entity_poly.pdbx_strand_id
1 'polypeptide(L)'
;MEKRLYQRVTVGITSNFIIQDNEPGYREFGGVIDDLSENGIRVSVTDSRYSHILDRIKVGDKITFQAFDEYEMYGELRTDVFTGETEVRHIKKEEDNIIIGCKVYKASEEFDEYVKNKKMSLFIQHGFSL
;
A
#
# COMPACT_ATOMS: atom_id res chain seq x y z
N MET A 1 -5.59 -18.69 -15.67
CA MET A 1 -4.87 -18.51 -14.39
C MET A 1 -3.93 -17.33 -14.50
N GLU A 2 -4.17 -16.35 -13.68
CA GLU A 2 -3.32 -15.17 -13.67
C GLU A 2 -1.98 -15.50 -13.01
N LYS A 3 -0.90 -15.28 -13.74
CA LYS A 3 0.44 -15.39 -13.17
C LYS A 3 0.98 -14.02 -12.87
N ARG A 4 1.15 -13.73 -11.61
CA ARG A 4 1.78 -12.47 -11.20
C ARG A 4 3.29 -12.63 -11.26
N LEU A 5 3.94 -11.62 -11.82
CA LEU A 5 5.40 -11.58 -11.89
C LEU A 5 6.01 -11.51 -10.50
N TYR A 6 5.34 -10.80 -9.58
CA TYR A 6 5.76 -10.65 -8.20
C TYR A 6 4.68 -11.15 -7.27
N GLN A 7 5.08 -11.93 -6.29
CA GLN A 7 4.17 -12.44 -5.28
C GLN A 7 3.75 -11.31 -4.34
N ARG A 8 2.45 -11.22 -4.07
CA ARG A 8 1.91 -10.27 -3.11
C ARG A 8 1.91 -10.83 -1.71
N VAL A 9 2.16 -9.95 -0.76
CA VAL A 9 2.15 -10.26 0.66
C VAL A 9 0.98 -9.52 1.31
N THR A 10 0.16 -10.25 2.04
CA THR A 10 -0.96 -9.65 2.79
C THR A 10 -0.41 -8.97 4.03
N VAL A 11 -0.83 -7.72 4.22
CA VAL A 11 -0.45 -6.89 5.36
C VAL A 11 -1.68 -6.10 5.81
N GLY A 12 -1.54 -5.19 6.73
CA GLY A 12 -2.60 -4.30 7.15
C GLY A 12 -1.94 -3.07 7.73
N ILE A 13 -1.45 -2.18 6.87
CA ILE A 13 -0.62 -1.08 7.29
C ILE A 13 -1.35 0.24 7.09
N THR A 14 -1.59 0.96 8.18
CA THR A 14 -2.15 2.30 8.13
C THR A 14 -1.17 3.24 7.44
N SER A 15 -1.67 3.98 6.46
CA SER A 15 -0.82 4.79 5.60
C SER A 15 -1.50 6.08 5.20
N ASN A 16 -0.69 7.05 4.83
CA ASN A 16 -1.16 8.32 4.29
C ASN A 16 -0.84 8.38 2.80
N PHE A 17 -1.76 8.94 2.04
CA PHE A 17 -1.66 9.03 0.59
C PHE A 17 -1.88 10.46 0.13
N ILE A 18 -1.04 10.92 -0.77
CA ILE A 18 -1.13 12.26 -1.34
C ILE A 18 -1.31 12.12 -2.84
N ILE A 19 -2.39 12.70 -3.37
CA ILE A 19 -2.68 12.66 -4.80
C ILE A 19 -1.93 13.82 -5.45
N GLN A 20 -1.11 13.48 -6.43
CA GLN A 20 -0.42 14.48 -7.23
C GLN A 20 -1.31 14.87 -8.41
N ASP A 21 -1.79 16.10 -8.41
CA ASP A 21 -2.51 16.64 -9.55
C ASP A 21 -2.02 18.04 -9.84
N ASN A 22 -2.48 18.60 -10.96
CA ASN A 22 -2.08 19.94 -11.40
C ASN A 22 -2.89 21.05 -10.74
N GLU A 23 -3.82 20.70 -9.86
CA GLU A 23 -4.62 21.69 -9.15
C GLU A 23 -3.87 22.21 -7.93
N PRO A 24 -4.03 23.48 -7.56
CA PRO A 24 -3.42 23.99 -6.34
C PRO A 24 -4.03 23.31 -5.11
N GLY A 25 -3.17 22.83 -4.24
CA GLY A 25 -3.54 22.16 -3.02
C GLY A 25 -3.27 20.66 -3.05
N TYR A 26 -2.93 20.15 -1.91
CA TYR A 26 -2.74 18.73 -1.73
C TYR A 26 -4.06 18.06 -1.41
N ARG A 27 -4.31 16.93 -2.06
CA ARG A 27 -5.42 16.06 -1.67
C ARG A 27 -4.80 14.86 -0.97
N GLU A 28 -5.04 14.78 0.32
CA GLU A 28 -4.49 13.75 1.18
C GLU A 28 -5.60 12.91 1.77
N PHE A 29 -5.38 11.61 1.86
CA PHE A 29 -6.32 10.71 2.51
C PHE A 29 -5.58 9.61 3.25
N GLY A 30 -6.22 9.06 4.27
CA GLY A 30 -5.74 7.92 5.01
C GLY A 30 -6.39 6.64 4.52
N GLY A 31 -5.67 5.56 4.61
CA GLY A 31 -6.18 4.24 4.24
C GLY A 31 -5.27 3.15 4.77
N VAL A 32 -5.57 1.93 4.37
CA VAL A 32 -4.82 0.76 4.78
C VAL A 32 -4.26 0.07 3.55
N ILE A 33 -2.96 -0.20 3.56
CA ILE A 33 -2.36 -1.06 2.54
C ILE A 33 -2.69 -2.50 2.93
N ASP A 34 -3.52 -3.16 2.15
CA ASP A 34 -3.97 -4.53 2.42
C ASP A 34 -2.97 -5.58 1.96
N ASP A 35 -2.37 -5.35 0.82
CA ASP A 35 -1.31 -6.20 0.30
C ASP A 35 -0.31 -5.38 -0.50
N LEU A 36 0.89 -5.92 -0.64
CA LEU A 36 1.95 -5.26 -1.38
C LEU A 36 2.90 -6.28 -2.01
N SER A 37 3.61 -5.80 -3.03
CA SER A 37 4.71 -6.51 -3.68
C SER A 37 5.75 -5.46 -4.09
N GLU A 38 6.82 -5.88 -4.72
CA GLU A 38 7.86 -4.94 -5.17
C GLU A 38 7.33 -3.89 -6.15
N ASN A 39 6.27 -4.21 -6.89
CA ASN A 39 5.75 -3.33 -7.92
C ASN A 39 4.29 -2.93 -7.76
N GLY A 40 3.68 -3.22 -6.63
CA GLY A 40 2.27 -2.88 -6.45
C GLY A 40 1.81 -2.84 -5.02
N ILE A 41 0.78 -2.04 -4.77
CA ILE A 41 0.07 -2.00 -3.49
C ILE A 41 -1.43 -2.02 -3.75
N ARG A 42 -2.17 -2.60 -2.82
CA ARG A 42 -3.62 -2.51 -2.80
C ARG A 42 -4.06 -1.80 -1.53
N VAL A 43 -4.86 -0.77 -1.70
CA VAL A 43 -5.27 0.13 -0.63
C VAL A 43 -6.76 0.07 -0.44
N SER A 44 -7.20 0.00 0.82
CA SER A 44 -8.61 0.11 1.20
C SER A 44 -8.84 1.42 1.94
N VAL A 45 -9.90 2.13 1.59
CA VAL A 45 -10.31 3.34 2.27
C VAL A 45 -11.76 3.19 2.72
N THR A 46 -11.98 3.21 4.01
CA THR A 46 -13.31 3.03 4.61
C THR A 46 -13.86 4.30 5.26
N ASP A 47 -13.02 5.31 5.43
CA ASP A 47 -13.42 6.54 6.09
C ASP A 47 -14.19 7.45 5.13
N SER A 48 -15.47 7.66 5.44
CA SER A 48 -16.37 8.45 4.61
C SER A 48 -15.95 9.92 4.47
N ARG A 49 -15.10 10.41 5.36
CA ARG A 49 -14.58 11.78 5.26
C ARG A 49 -13.78 12.03 3.99
N TYR A 50 -13.25 10.96 3.39
CA TYR A 50 -12.45 11.06 2.17
C TYR A 50 -13.25 10.82 0.90
N SER A 51 -14.56 10.61 1.00
CA SER A 51 -15.37 10.26 -0.18
C SER A 51 -15.28 11.29 -1.29
N HIS A 52 -15.30 12.57 -0.96
CA HIS A 52 -15.21 13.65 -1.96
C HIS A 52 -13.87 13.68 -2.69
N ILE A 53 -12.79 13.28 -2.02
CA ILE A 53 -11.46 13.16 -2.63
C ILE A 53 -11.44 11.95 -3.55
N LEU A 54 -11.94 10.82 -3.05
CA LEU A 54 -11.90 9.54 -3.75
C LEU A 54 -12.82 9.50 -4.97
N ASP A 55 -13.88 10.28 -4.98
CA ASP A 55 -14.77 10.40 -6.15
C ASP A 55 -14.05 11.01 -7.36
N ARG A 56 -12.97 11.71 -7.14
CA ARG A 56 -12.19 12.34 -8.21
C ARG A 56 -10.99 11.52 -8.66
N ILE A 57 -10.66 10.45 -7.96
CA ILE A 57 -9.54 9.58 -8.34
C ILE A 57 -9.92 8.78 -9.58
N LYS A 58 -8.99 8.68 -10.51
CA LYS A 58 -9.15 7.91 -11.74
C LYS A 58 -7.88 7.14 -12.06
N VAL A 59 -8.05 6.12 -12.86
CA VAL A 59 -6.91 5.34 -13.37
C VAL A 59 -5.94 6.29 -14.08
N GLY A 60 -4.66 6.14 -13.76
CA GLY A 60 -3.61 7.01 -14.26
C GLY A 60 -3.16 8.08 -13.28
N ASP A 61 -3.95 8.38 -12.26
CA ASP A 61 -3.57 9.35 -11.24
C ASP A 61 -2.35 8.86 -10.47
N LYS A 62 -1.49 9.80 -10.10
CA LYS A 62 -0.30 9.50 -9.32
C LYS A 62 -0.54 9.76 -7.86
N ILE A 63 -0.13 8.81 -7.04
CA ILE A 63 -0.30 8.88 -5.59
C ILE A 63 1.02 8.55 -4.92
N THR A 64 1.46 9.44 -4.03
CA THR A 64 2.59 9.18 -3.15
C THR A 64 2.08 8.63 -1.84
N PHE A 65 2.68 7.57 -1.32
CA PHE A 65 2.29 7.01 -0.04
C PHE A 65 3.41 7.08 0.98
N GLN A 66 3.00 7.14 2.25
CA GLN A 66 3.88 7.00 3.39
C GLN A 66 3.23 6.02 4.36
N ALA A 67 3.93 4.95 4.65
CA ALA A 67 3.42 3.85 5.45
C ALA A 67 4.23 3.71 6.74
N PHE A 68 3.53 3.32 7.82
CA PHE A 68 4.12 3.13 9.13
C PHE A 68 3.69 1.76 9.65
N ASP A 69 4.64 0.88 9.86
CA ASP A 69 4.38 -0.43 10.45
C ASP A 69 5.07 -0.52 11.80
N GLU A 70 4.27 -0.60 12.88
CA GLU A 70 4.80 -0.78 14.22
C GLU A 70 4.75 -2.25 14.59
N TYR A 71 5.84 -2.75 15.13
CA TYR A 71 5.94 -4.14 15.55
C TYR A 71 6.88 -4.27 16.73
N GLU A 72 6.71 -5.35 17.48
CA GLU A 72 7.56 -5.66 18.61
C GLU A 72 8.61 -6.68 18.20
N MET A 73 9.84 -6.42 18.56
CA MET A 73 10.97 -7.30 18.27
C MET A 73 11.91 -7.33 19.48
N TYR A 74 12.12 -8.52 20.02
CA TYR A 74 12.94 -8.71 21.23
C TYR A 74 12.52 -7.82 22.40
N GLY A 75 11.23 -7.63 22.60
CA GLY A 75 10.70 -6.78 23.67
C GLY A 75 10.75 -5.29 23.40
N GLU A 76 11.24 -4.87 22.24
CA GLU A 76 11.30 -3.46 21.86
C GLU A 76 10.27 -3.13 20.78
N LEU A 77 9.62 -1.99 20.93
CA LEU A 77 8.73 -1.47 19.91
C LEU A 77 9.56 -0.85 18.78
N ARG A 78 9.33 -1.30 17.58
CA ARG A 78 10.02 -0.78 16.38
C ARG A 78 9.01 -0.27 15.39
N THR A 79 9.43 0.69 14.59
CA THR A 79 8.60 1.26 13.54
C THR A 79 9.38 1.25 12.23
N ASP A 80 8.82 0.61 11.22
CA ASP A 80 9.32 0.71 9.86
C ASP A 80 8.53 1.80 9.13
N VAL A 81 9.24 2.74 8.53
CA VAL A 81 8.65 3.82 7.75
C VAL A 81 9.16 3.68 6.32
N PHE A 82 8.24 3.65 5.38
CA PHE A 82 8.64 3.58 3.98
C PHE A 82 7.68 4.39 3.11
N THR A 83 8.20 4.83 1.98
CA THR A 83 7.49 5.71 1.05
C THR A 83 7.61 5.19 -0.36
N GLY A 84 6.70 5.64 -1.21
CA GLY A 84 6.76 5.30 -2.61
C GLY A 84 5.87 6.18 -3.45
N GLU A 85 6.14 6.17 -4.74
CA GLU A 85 5.35 6.86 -5.76
C GLU A 85 4.66 5.81 -6.61
N THR A 86 3.35 5.99 -6.80
CA THR A 86 2.52 5.00 -7.47
C THR A 86 1.62 5.64 -8.51
N GLU A 87 1.06 4.80 -9.36
CA GLU A 87 0.03 5.18 -10.33
C GLU A 87 -1.18 4.27 -10.13
N VAL A 88 -2.36 4.86 -10.08
CA VAL A 88 -3.62 4.13 -9.94
C VAL A 88 -3.89 3.29 -11.18
N ARG A 89 -4.14 2.01 -10.99
CA ARG A 89 -4.44 1.05 -12.07
C ARG A 89 -5.85 0.50 -12.01
N HIS A 90 -6.39 0.36 -10.80
CA HIS A 90 -7.73 -0.19 -10.61
C HIS A 90 -8.43 0.56 -9.50
N ILE A 91 -9.72 0.78 -9.67
CA ILE A 91 -10.57 1.37 -8.65
C ILE A 91 -11.83 0.51 -8.56
N LYS A 92 -12.15 0.04 -7.37
CA LYS A 92 -13.37 -0.69 -7.11
C LYS A 92 -14.12 -0.01 -5.96
N LYS A 93 -15.33 0.45 -6.24
CA LYS A 93 -16.19 1.05 -5.23
C LYS A 93 -17.16 0.00 -4.71
N GLU A 94 -17.09 -0.23 -3.42
CA GLU A 94 -18.03 -1.08 -2.70
C GLU A 94 -18.86 -0.19 -1.78
N GLU A 95 -19.88 -0.74 -1.14
CA GLU A 95 -20.86 0.04 -0.39
C GLU A 95 -20.21 0.94 0.69
N ASP A 96 -19.29 0.39 1.48
CA ASP A 96 -18.63 1.12 2.56
C ASP A 96 -17.11 1.17 2.40
N ASN A 97 -16.62 0.88 1.19
CA ASN A 97 -15.19 0.68 1.01
C ASN A 97 -14.80 1.00 -0.42
N ILE A 98 -13.67 1.65 -0.58
CA ILE A 98 -13.07 1.89 -1.90
C ILE A 98 -11.73 1.18 -1.91
N ILE A 99 -11.53 0.34 -2.91
CA ILE A 99 -10.30 -0.41 -3.08
C ILE A 99 -9.56 0.16 -4.27
N ILE A 100 -8.30 0.53 -4.08
CA ILE A 100 -7.45 1.12 -5.09
C ILE A 100 -6.24 0.23 -5.28
N GLY A 101 -6.05 -0.24 -6.50
CA GLY A 101 -4.84 -0.96 -6.89
C GLY A 101 -3.88 -0.01 -7.58
N CYS A 102 -2.64 0.05 -7.10
CA CYS A 102 -1.63 0.97 -7.59
C CYS A 102 -0.38 0.22 -8.01
N LYS A 103 0.24 0.69 -9.09
CA LYS A 103 1.55 0.22 -9.50
C LYS A 103 2.61 1.11 -8.88
N VAL A 104 3.57 0.52 -8.18
CA VAL A 104 4.71 1.23 -7.61
C VAL A 104 5.76 1.37 -8.71
N TYR A 105 6.15 2.59 -9.02
CA TYR A 105 7.20 2.83 -10.01
C TYR A 105 8.48 3.40 -9.40
N LYS A 106 8.40 3.89 -8.17
CA LYS A 106 9.55 4.35 -7.41
C LYS A 106 9.26 4.17 -5.93
N ALA A 107 10.19 3.62 -5.18
CA ALA A 107 10.02 3.40 -3.76
C ALA A 107 11.33 3.59 -3.03
N SER A 108 11.23 3.83 -1.72
CA SER A 108 12.40 3.90 -0.85
C SER A 108 13.05 2.53 -0.69
N GLU A 109 14.30 2.50 -0.31
CA GLU A 109 14.99 1.24 -0.02
C GLU A 109 14.27 0.48 1.09
N GLU A 110 13.73 1.19 2.06
CA GLU A 110 13.00 0.63 3.18
C GLU A 110 11.75 -0.13 2.71
N PHE A 111 11.10 0.33 1.65
CA PHE A 111 9.97 -0.38 1.06
C PHE A 111 10.42 -1.74 0.53
N ASP A 112 11.47 -1.76 -0.27
CA ASP A 112 11.98 -3.01 -0.86
C ASP A 112 12.43 -3.99 0.23
N GLU A 113 13.10 -3.50 1.24
CA GLU A 113 13.50 -4.32 2.39
C GLU A 113 12.30 -4.86 3.16
N TYR A 114 11.28 -4.01 3.36
CA TYR A 114 10.06 -4.42 4.04
C TYR A 114 9.36 -5.56 3.29
N VAL A 115 9.20 -5.43 1.98
CA VAL A 115 8.58 -6.46 1.15
C VAL A 115 9.37 -7.75 1.23
N LYS A 116 10.68 -7.66 1.10
CA LYS A 116 11.58 -8.80 1.17
C LYS A 116 11.50 -9.52 2.51
N ASN A 117 11.52 -8.76 3.59
CA ASN A 117 11.45 -9.31 4.94
C ASN A 117 10.11 -9.98 5.21
N LYS A 118 9.01 -9.41 4.72
CA LYS A 118 7.68 -10.02 4.87
C LYS A 118 7.57 -11.32 4.10
N LYS A 119 8.12 -11.39 2.90
CA LYS A 119 8.17 -12.63 2.11
C LYS A 119 8.98 -13.70 2.81
N MET A 120 10.12 -13.34 3.37
CA MET A 120 10.96 -14.24 4.14
C MET A 120 10.23 -14.76 5.37
N SER A 121 9.56 -13.88 6.10
CA SER A 121 8.79 -14.23 7.28
C SER A 121 7.69 -15.24 6.96
N LEU A 122 6.94 -15.02 5.89
CA LEU A 122 5.90 -15.94 5.45
C LEU A 122 6.48 -17.29 5.03
N PHE A 123 7.60 -17.26 4.33
CA PHE A 123 8.27 -18.47 3.90
C PHE A 123 8.75 -19.31 5.08
N ILE A 124 9.31 -18.69 6.09
CA ILE A 124 9.74 -19.37 7.31
C ILE A 124 8.54 -19.89 8.10
N GLN A 125 7.49 -19.09 8.21
CA GLN A 125 6.29 -19.42 8.97
C GLN A 125 5.51 -20.59 8.39
N HIS A 126 5.36 -20.61 7.06
CA HIS A 126 4.63 -21.67 6.36
C HIS A 126 5.53 -22.84 5.94
N GLY A 127 6.76 -22.69 6.28
CA GLY A 127 7.66 -23.78 6.28
C GLY A 127 8.28 -24.09 4.94
N PHE A 128 9.35 -24.26 5.09
CA PHE A 128 10.12 -25.31 4.53
C PHE A 128 9.51 -26.65 4.89
N SER A 129 8.20 -26.69 5.11
CA SER A 129 7.58 -27.99 5.24
C SER A 129 7.69 -28.64 3.86
N LEU A 130 8.70 -29.25 3.80
CA LEU A 130 8.94 -30.11 2.69
C LEU A 130 8.00 -31.28 2.74
#